data_1b7a464875493b60df775dd85c524eaa
#
_entry.id   1b7a464875493b60df775dd85c524eaa
#
_cell.length_a   1.000
_cell.length_b   1.000
_cell.length_c   1.000
_cell.angle_alpha   90.00
_cell.angle_beta   90.00
_cell.angle_gamma   90.00
#
_symmetry.space_group_name_H-M   'P 1'
#
loop_
_entity.id
_entity.type
_entity.pdbx_description
1 polymer ?
#
loop_
_entity_poly.entity_id
_entity_poly.type
_entity_poly.pdbx_seq_one_letter_code
_entity_poly.pdbx_strand_id
1 'polypeptide(L)'
;MQFNGDLLDRVTEIPVEPWSADDFKKVIIKGSSLLNVDFSEIETQLIEDSFDSIGVVQEIAKLCCHAADVYETANETVKLNISHLESALKQKAEDYGVRHIRNFEAFVDITRKTSNQSGKPSLAFPFYFIKLLLSHKFDEIEKGLSRATLLEEIRKIHHRPEDVRSGDLGAFLHNISQHQISKKIQPPFVDYDRGGKILKVIDSSMYFFLKHCDREEILEDIPNPIQEVELD
;
A
#
# COMPACT_ATOMS: atom_id res chain seq x y z
N MET A 1 -26.41 -1.14 -3.20
CA MET A 1 -27.18 -1.14 -4.46
C MET A 1 -28.36 -2.05 -4.26
N GLN A 2 -29.61 -1.57 -4.50
CA GLN A 2 -30.76 -2.46 -4.61
C GLN A 2 -30.73 -3.04 -6.04
N PHE A 3 -30.46 -4.33 -6.14
CA PHE A 3 -30.56 -5.03 -7.42
C PHE A 3 -32.04 -5.25 -7.74
N ASN A 4 -32.48 -4.79 -8.90
CA ASN A 4 -33.80 -5.08 -9.42
C ASN A 4 -33.76 -6.54 -9.90
N GLY A 5 -34.67 -7.41 -9.37
CA GLY A 5 -34.70 -8.84 -9.67
C GLY A 5 -34.74 -9.17 -11.16
N ASP A 6 -35.38 -8.30 -11.96
CA ASP A 6 -35.47 -8.44 -13.43
C ASP A 6 -34.12 -8.31 -14.17
N LEU A 7 -33.05 -7.86 -13.51
CA LEU A 7 -31.71 -7.76 -14.08
C LEU A 7 -30.89 -9.01 -13.88
N LEU A 8 -31.23 -9.86 -12.92
CA LEU A 8 -30.44 -11.06 -12.59
C LEU A 8 -30.37 -12.04 -13.77
N ASP A 9 -31.47 -12.16 -14.54
CA ASP A 9 -31.53 -13.02 -15.74
C ASP A 9 -30.81 -12.45 -16.95
N ARG A 10 -30.30 -11.23 -16.88
CA ARG A 10 -29.59 -10.52 -17.96
C ARG A 10 -28.13 -10.27 -17.63
N VAL A 11 -27.66 -10.68 -16.46
CA VAL A 11 -26.26 -10.52 -16.02
C VAL A 11 -25.59 -11.87 -16.12
N THR A 12 -24.57 -11.96 -16.95
CA THR A 12 -23.65 -13.09 -16.96
C THR A 12 -22.45 -12.71 -16.11
N GLU A 13 -22.24 -13.42 -15.02
CA GLU A 13 -21.06 -13.25 -14.20
C GLU A 13 -19.89 -13.99 -14.86
N ILE A 14 -18.86 -13.25 -15.24
CA ILE A 14 -17.61 -13.82 -15.74
C ILE A 14 -16.64 -13.83 -14.57
N PRO A 15 -16.36 -15.01 -13.96
CA PRO A 15 -15.37 -15.07 -12.88
C PRO A 15 -13.99 -14.76 -13.44
N VAL A 16 -13.32 -13.77 -12.86
CA VAL A 16 -11.91 -13.51 -13.08
C VAL A 16 -11.15 -14.11 -11.92
N GLU A 17 -10.57 -15.28 -12.15
CA GLU A 17 -9.79 -15.95 -11.11
C GLU A 17 -8.47 -15.21 -10.90
N PRO A 18 -8.00 -15.08 -9.65
CA PRO A 18 -6.65 -14.57 -9.36
C PRO A 18 -5.59 -15.45 -10.02
N TRP A 19 -4.48 -14.85 -10.41
CA TRP A 19 -3.33 -15.59 -10.92
C TRP A 19 -2.77 -16.52 -9.84
N SER A 20 -2.47 -17.75 -10.20
CA SER A 20 -1.82 -18.71 -9.29
C SER A 20 -0.29 -18.58 -9.34
N ALA A 21 0.38 -19.10 -8.31
CA ALA A 21 1.85 -19.17 -8.31
C ALA A 21 2.40 -19.93 -9.54
N ASP A 22 1.67 -20.95 -10.03
CA ASP A 22 2.05 -21.68 -11.24
C ASP A 22 1.94 -20.83 -12.50
N ASP A 23 1.00 -19.90 -12.56
CA ASP A 23 0.88 -18.99 -13.70
C ASP A 23 2.02 -17.97 -13.68
N PHE A 24 2.43 -17.47 -12.52
CA PHE A 24 3.62 -16.63 -12.38
C PHE A 24 4.88 -17.35 -12.84
N LYS A 25 5.08 -18.61 -12.43
CA LYS A 25 6.16 -19.45 -12.92
C LYS A 25 6.18 -19.59 -14.43
N LYS A 26 5.04 -19.83 -15.06
CA LYS A 26 4.93 -19.91 -16.54
C LYS A 26 5.42 -18.62 -17.20
N VAL A 27 5.10 -17.45 -16.64
CA VAL A 27 5.56 -16.16 -17.17
C VAL A 27 7.07 -16.03 -17.05
N ILE A 28 7.64 -16.36 -15.88
CA ILE A 28 9.08 -16.32 -15.65
C ILE A 28 9.81 -17.29 -16.59
N ILE A 29 9.35 -18.55 -16.70
CA ILE A 29 9.93 -19.56 -17.58
C ILE A 29 9.93 -19.09 -19.03
N LYS A 30 8.80 -18.51 -19.49
CA LYS A 30 8.71 -17.96 -20.84
C LYS A 30 9.71 -16.82 -21.08
N GLY A 31 9.82 -15.91 -20.14
CA GLY A 31 10.79 -14.81 -20.18
C GLY A 31 12.24 -15.33 -20.19
N SER A 32 12.56 -16.30 -19.29
CA SER A 32 13.85 -16.97 -19.21
C SER A 32 14.28 -17.54 -20.55
N SER A 33 13.37 -18.29 -21.21
CA SER A 33 13.69 -18.94 -22.50
C SER A 33 13.88 -17.93 -23.63
N LEU A 34 13.17 -16.80 -23.61
CA LEU A 34 13.28 -15.76 -24.64
C LEU A 34 14.55 -14.92 -24.51
N LEU A 35 14.96 -14.65 -23.28
CA LEU A 35 16.12 -13.79 -22.99
C LEU A 35 17.42 -14.56 -22.72
N ASN A 36 17.35 -15.89 -22.63
CA ASN A 36 18.46 -16.77 -22.21
C ASN A 36 18.99 -16.39 -20.81
N VAL A 37 18.07 -16.29 -19.85
CA VAL A 37 18.33 -15.88 -18.47
C VAL A 37 17.85 -16.96 -17.51
N ASP A 38 18.59 -17.24 -16.44
CA ASP A 38 18.23 -18.20 -15.41
C ASP A 38 17.77 -17.49 -14.13
N PHE A 39 16.49 -17.65 -13.77
CA PHE A 39 15.86 -17.12 -12.56
C PHE A 39 15.81 -18.10 -11.39
N SER A 40 16.37 -19.32 -11.53
CA SER A 40 16.19 -20.42 -10.58
C SER A 40 16.52 -20.07 -9.12
N GLU A 41 17.51 -19.21 -8.89
CA GLU A 41 17.93 -18.78 -7.55
C GLU A 41 16.92 -17.84 -6.88
N ILE A 42 16.22 -17.03 -7.67
CA ILE A 42 15.38 -15.91 -7.16
C ILE A 42 13.88 -16.07 -7.44
N GLU A 43 13.48 -17.09 -8.20
CA GLU A 43 12.09 -17.28 -8.68
C GLU A 43 11.07 -17.24 -7.53
N THR A 44 11.33 -17.99 -6.46
CA THR A 44 10.39 -18.10 -5.33
C THR A 44 10.19 -16.74 -4.65
N GLN A 45 11.28 -16.06 -4.32
CA GLN A 45 11.21 -14.76 -3.66
C GLN A 45 10.60 -13.67 -4.57
N LEU A 46 10.92 -13.70 -5.86
CA LEU A 46 10.33 -12.78 -6.83
C LEU A 46 8.80 -12.92 -6.87
N ILE A 47 8.28 -14.16 -6.84
CA ILE A 47 6.83 -14.42 -6.81
C ILE A 47 6.22 -13.95 -5.49
N GLU A 48 6.84 -14.27 -4.34
CA GLU A 48 6.36 -13.86 -3.02
C GLU A 48 6.32 -12.32 -2.89
N ASP A 49 7.30 -11.62 -3.43
CA ASP A 49 7.38 -10.16 -3.38
C ASP A 49 6.47 -9.46 -4.40
N SER A 50 5.79 -10.20 -5.26
CA SER A 50 4.89 -9.63 -6.28
C SER A 50 3.47 -9.35 -5.79
N PHE A 51 3.08 -9.82 -4.59
CA PHE A 51 1.75 -9.63 -4.00
C PHE A 51 0.61 -9.99 -4.96
N ASP A 52 0.65 -11.20 -5.53
CA ASP A 52 -0.33 -11.75 -6.47
C ASP A 52 -0.59 -10.89 -7.72
N SER A 53 0.35 -10.03 -8.07
CA SER A 53 0.25 -9.16 -9.24
C SER A 53 1.16 -9.60 -10.36
N ILE A 54 0.58 -10.09 -11.47
CA ILE A 54 1.34 -10.48 -12.66
C ILE A 54 2.14 -9.31 -13.27
N GLY A 55 1.61 -8.09 -13.19
CA GLY A 55 2.30 -6.90 -13.65
C GLY A 55 3.55 -6.62 -12.81
N VAL A 56 3.48 -6.84 -11.49
CA VAL A 56 4.64 -6.69 -10.59
C VAL A 56 5.68 -7.78 -10.88
N VAL A 57 5.28 -9.04 -11.07
CA VAL A 57 6.20 -10.13 -11.49
C VAL A 57 6.98 -9.74 -12.75
N GLN A 58 6.28 -9.27 -13.78
CA GLN A 58 6.91 -8.89 -15.05
C GLN A 58 7.89 -7.73 -14.88
N GLU A 59 7.49 -6.70 -14.14
CA GLU A 59 8.35 -5.54 -13.89
C GLU A 59 9.58 -5.88 -13.06
N ILE A 60 9.44 -6.66 -11.98
CA ILE A 60 10.58 -7.09 -11.17
C ILE A 60 11.52 -7.97 -12.01
N ALA A 61 10.98 -8.94 -12.76
CA ALA A 61 11.80 -9.80 -13.63
C ALA A 61 12.58 -8.98 -14.67
N LYS A 62 11.95 -7.97 -15.29
CA LYS A 62 12.61 -7.04 -16.20
C LYS A 62 13.71 -6.25 -15.50
N LEU A 63 13.44 -5.70 -14.31
CA LEU A 63 14.42 -4.94 -13.54
C LEU A 63 15.61 -5.83 -13.09
N CYS A 64 15.38 -7.11 -12.76
CA CYS A 64 16.44 -8.06 -12.49
C CYS A 64 17.34 -8.27 -13.73
N CYS A 65 16.73 -8.40 -14.91
CA CYS A 65 17.49 -8.48 -16.16
C CYS A 65 18.34 -7.23 -16.39
N HIS A 66 17.76 -6.04 -16.19
CA HIS A 66 18.48 -4.76 -16.32
C HIS A 66 19.63 -4.66 -15.31
N ALA A 67 19.43 -5.11 -14.07
CA ALA A 67 20.47 -5.12 -13.05
C ALA A 67 21.65 -6.06 -13.40
N ALA A 68 21.41 -7.05 -14.28
CA ALA A 68 22.40 -7.94 -14.83
C ALA A 68 22.90 -7.55 -16.23
N ASP A 69 22.64 -6.28 -16.66
CA ASP A 69 22.98 -5.76 -17.98
C ASP A 69 22.37 -6.52 -19.18
N VAL A 70 21.23 -7.21 -18.95
CA VAL A 70 20.50 -7.94 -20.00
C VAL A 70 19.34 -7.09 -20.51
N TYR A 71 19.46 -6.54 -21.72
CA TYR A 71 18.45 -5.70 -22.40
C TYR A 71 17.87 -6.38 -23.64
N GLU A 72 18.50 -7.45 -24.10
CA GLU A 72 18.07 -8.27 -25.25
C GLU A 72 18.48 -9.73 -25.01
N THR A 73 18.14 -10.64 -25.93
CA THR A 73 18.48 -12.05 -25.81
C THR A 73 20.00 -12.24 -25.70
N ALA A 74 20.45 -12.80 -24.58
CA ALA A 74 21.86 -13.03 -24.32
C ALA A 74 22.41 -14.23 -25.15
N ASN A 75 23.65 -14.13 -25.59
CA ASN A 75 24.33 -15.21 -26.33
C ASN A 75 24.62 -16.44 -25.43
N GLU A 76 24.91 -16.20 -24.16
CA GLU A 76 25.13 -17.23 -23.14
C GLU A 76 24.11 -17.05 -22.01
N THR A 77 23.81 -18.14 -21.28
CA THR A 77 22.85 -18.06 -20.18
C THR A 77 23.37 -17.20 -19.04
N VAL A 78 22.67 -16.10 -18.75
CA VAL A 78 22.96 -15.20 -17.64
C VAL A 78 22.21 -15.66 -16.40
N LYS A 79 22.94 -15.97 -15.32
CA LYS A 79 22.35 -16.33 -14.03
C LYS A 79 22.04 -15.09 -13.20
N LEU A 80 20.78 -14.97 -12.81
CA LEU A 80 20.33 -13.93 -11.87
C LEU A 80 20.52 -14.43 -10.44
N ASN A 81 20.92 -13.53 -9.56
CA ASN A 81 21.17 -13.79 -8.16
C ASN A 81 20.43 -12.80 -7.25
N ILE A 82 20.56 -12.99 -5.94
CA ILE A 82 19.84 -12.20 -4.95
C ILE A 82 20.15 -10.69 -5.04
N SER A 83 21.37 -10.30 -5.39
CA SER A 83 21.72 -8.86 -5.50
C SER A 83 21.01 -8.17 -6.67
N HIS A 84 20.75 -8.90 -7.77
CA HIS A 84 19.95 -8.38 -8.89
C HIS A 84 18.49 -8.20 -8.46
N LEU A 85 17.95 -9.13 -7.66
CA LEU A 85 16.60 -9.03 -7.12
C LEU A 85 16.46 -7.85 -6.14
N GLU A 86 17.38 -7.71 -5.19
CA GLU A 86 17.38 -6.58 -4.24
C GLU A 86 17.43 -5.22 -4.95
N SER A 87 18.28 -5.10 -5.97
CA SER A 87 18.36 -3.89 -6.79
C SER A 87 17.02 -3.62 -7.50
N ALA A 88 16.40 -4.64 -8.07
CA ALA A 88 15.12 -4.54 -8.76
C ALA A 88 13.98 -4.15 -7.81
N LEU A 89 13.93 -4.75 -6.61
CA LEU A 89 12.93 -4.45 -5.59
C LEU A 89 13.05 -3.01 -5.09
N LYS A 90 14.28 -2.55 -4.84
CA LYS A 90 14.56 -1.16 -4.43
C LYS A 90 14.10 -0.18 -5.50
N GLN A 91 14.52 -0.38 -6.75
CA GLN A 91 14.12 0.49 -7.85
C GLN A 91 12.59 0.54 -8.02
N LYS A 92 11.92 -0.61 -7.91
CA LYS A 92 10.46 -0.66 -8.00
C LYS A 92 9.76 0.04 -6.83
N ALA A 93 10.34 -0.05 -5.63
CA ALA A 93 9.83 0.69 -4.47
C ALA A 93 9.97 2.21 -4.66
N GLU A 94 11.07 2.68 -5.22
CA GLU A 94 11.29 4.09 -5.57
C GLU A 94 10.26 4.57 -6.61
N ASP A 95 10.00 3.79 -7.67
CA ASP A 95 8.98 4.08 -8.68
C ASP A 95 7.58 4.24 -8.07
N TYR A 96 7.21 3.37 -7.14
CA TYR A 96 5.94 3.46 -6.42
C TYR A 96 5.94 4.58 -5.39
N GLY A 97 7.09 4.91 -4.82
CA GLY A 97 7.27 5.91 -3.78
C GLY A 97 6.73 7.27 -4.17
N VAL A 98 7.01 7.73 -5.37
CA VAL A 98 6.52 9.02 -5.89
C VAL A 98 5.01 9.18 -5.76
N ARG A 99 4.25 8.11 -6.05
CA ARG A 99 2.79 8.12 -5.93
C ARG A 99 2.33 7.98 -4.49
N HIS A 100 2.91 7.04 -3.75
CA HIS A 100 2.42 6.71 -2.40
C HIS A 100 2.78 7.78 -1.37
N ILE A 101 3.94 8.41 -1.48
CA ILE A 101 4.32 9.55 -0.63
C ILE A 101 3.33 10.71 -0.86
N ARG A 102 3.04 11.06 -2.12
CA ARG A 102 2.01 12.08 -2.43
C ARG A 102 0.63 11.71 -1.89
N ASN A 103 0.27 10.43 -1.93
CA ASN A 103 -0.99 9.96 -1.35
C ASN A 103 -0.99 10.13 0.17
N PHE A 104 0.12 9.87 0.85
CA PHE A 104 0.26 10.09 2.29
C PHE A 104 0.16 11.57 2.64
N GLU A 105 0.90 12.43 1.95
CA GLU A 105 0.82 13.89 2.11
C GLU A 105 -0.61 14.40 1.92
N ALA A 106 -1.27 14.00 0.83
CA ALA A 106 -2.66 14.36 0.59
C ALA A 106 -3.62 13.83 1.65
N PHE A 107 -3.39 12.62 2.15
CA PHE A 107 -4.23 11.98 3.16
C PHE A 107 -4.13 12.69 4.52
N VAL A 108 -2.94 13.13 4.92
CA VAL A 108 -2.71 13.82 6.20
C VAL A 108 -3.07 15.30 6.14
N ASP A 109 -3.18 15.88 4.93
CA ASP A 109 -3.56 17.28 4.78
C ASP A 109 -4.95 17.54 5.40
N ILE A 110 -4.96 18.14 6.56
CA ILE A 110 -6.16 18.58 7.25
C ILE A 110 -6.41 20.02 6.77
N THR A 111 -7.27 20.15 5.78
CA THR A 111 -7.72 21.48 5.38
C THR A 111 -8.21 22.22 6.63
N ARG A 112 -7.66 23.39 6.91
CA ARG A 112 -7.86 24.28 8.10
C ARG A 112 -9.32 24.63 8.44
N LYS A 113 -10.31 24.01 7.79
CA LYS A 113 -11.73 24.38 7.88
C LYS A 113 -12.53 23.75 9.02
N THR A 114 -11.93 22.96 9.88
CA THR A 114 -12.59 22.47 11.08
C THR A 114 -11.95 23.03 12.35
N SER A 115 -11.90 24.37 12.46
CA SER A 115 -11.89 24.95 13.78
C SER A 115 -13.26 24.62 14.38
N ASN A 116 -13.32 23.56 15.17
CA ASN A 116 -14.46 23.29 16.02
C ASN A 116 -14.73 24.57 16.84
N GLN A 117 -16.01 24.88 17.08
CA GLN A 117 -16.47 26.00 17.92
C GLN A 117 -15.83 26.06 19.32
N SER A 118 -14.99 25.08 19.67
CA SER A 118 -14.30 24.94 20.95
C SER A 118 -12.87 25.50 20.97
N GLY A 119 -12.34 26.04 19.87
CA GLY A 119 -10.97 26.56 19.80
C GLY A 119 -9.85 25.50 19.96
N LYS A 120 -10.18 24.22 20.03
CA LYS A 120 -9.22 23.12 20.13
C LYS A 120 -8.74 22.71 18.75
N PRO A 121 -7.44 22.36 18.56
CA PRO A 121 -6.92 21.81 17.30
C PRO A 121 -7.67 20.55 16.88
N SER A 122 -7.62 20.20 15.59
CA SER A 122 -8.16 18.93 15.07
C SER A 122 -7.51 17.73 15.77
N LEU A 123 -8.23 16.60 15.86
CA LEU A 123 -7.66 15.32 16.34
C LEU A 123 -6.69 14.68 15.35
N ALA A 124 -6.56 15.21 14.14
CA ALA A 124 -5.58 14.79 13.14
C ALA A 124 -5.46 13.26 12.92
N PHE A 125 -6.58 12.53 13.00
CA PHE A 125 -6.59 11.08 12.81
C PHE A 125 -5.88 10.60 11.54
N PRO A 126 -5.99 11.26 10.37
CA PRO A 126 -5.25 10.87 9.18
C PRO A 126 -3.74 10.85 9.40
N PHE A 127 -3.18 11.84 10.08
CA PHE A 127 -1.75 11.91 10.39
C PHE A 127 -1.31 10.75 11.31
N TYR A 128 -2.02 10.55 12.42
CA TYR A 128 -1.69 9.46 13.34
C TYR A 128 -1.87 8.08 12.71
N PHE A 129 -2.84 7.93 11.81
CA PHE A 129 -3.02 6.69 11.07
C PHE A 129 -1.81 6.40 10.15
N ILE A 130 -1.35 7.38 9.35
CA ILE A 130 -0.16 7.18 8.50
C ILE A 130 1.07 6.90 9.35
N LYS A 131 1.23 7.62 10.47
CA LYS A 131 2.31 7.38 11.42
C LYS A 131 2.32 5.94 11.94
N LEU A 132 1.18 5.40 12.32
CA LEU A 132 1.05 4.00 12.73
C LEU A 132 1.33 3.05 11.57
N LEU A 133 0.76 3.30 10.40
CA LEU A 133 0.97 2.46 9.22
C LEU A 133 2.46 2.31 8.87
N LEU A 134 3.23 3.38 8.97
CA LEU A 134 4.68 3.37 8.74
C LEU A 134 5.48 2.72 9.89
N SER A 135 4.96 2.74 11.13
CA SER A 135 5.64 2.19 12.30
C SER A 135 5.37 0.69 12.53
N HIS A 136 4.27 0.15 12.00
CA HIS A 136 3.92 -1.25 12.16
C HIS A 136 4.84 -2.18 11.34
N LYS A 137 5.03 -3.41 11.84
CA LYS A 137 5.65 -4.47 11.06
C LYS A 137 4.77 -4.82 9.87
N PHE A 138 5.41 -5.21 8.76
CA PHE A 138 4.69 -5.53 7.53
C PHE A 138 3.62 -6.62 7.74
N ASP A 139 3.94 -7.70 8.46
CA ASP A 139 3.01 -8.80 8.74
C ASP A 139 1.75 -8.39 9.52
N GLU A 140 1.84 -7.31 10.31
CA GLU A 140 0.69 -6.75 11.03
C GLU A 140 -0.20 -5.94 10.09
N ILE A 141 0.43 -5.18 9.18
CA ILE A 141 -0.28 -4.41 8.15
C ILE A 141 -1.04 -5.35 7.21
N GLU A 142 -0.40 -6.44 6.79
CA GLU A 142 -0.99 -7.44 5.90
C GLU A 142 -2.25 -8.09 6.51
N LYS A 143 -2.23 -8.42 7.80
CA LYS A 143 -3.39 -8.95 8.51
C LYS A 143 -4.51 -7.93 8.71
N GLY A 144 -4.18 -6.66 8.61
CA GLY A 144 -5.05 -5.53 8.90
C GLY A 144 -5.09 -5.16 10.38
N LEU A 145 -5.41 -3.91 10.65
CA LEU A 145 -5.41 -3.32 11.98
C LEU A 145 -6.82 -3.22 12.54
N SER A 146 -7.05 -3.83 13.71
CA SER A 146 -8.36 -3.75 14.35
C SER A 146 -8.63 -2.33 14.87
N ARG A 147 -9.92 -1.92 14.90
CA ARG A 147 -10.32 -0.63 15.48
C ARG A 147 -9.87 -0.48 16.94
N ALA A 148 -9.86 -1.57 17.69
CA ALA A 148 -9.44 -1.56 19.09
C ALA A 148 -7.92 -1.28 19.21
N THR A 149 -7.12 -1.97 18.42
CA THR A 149 -5.67 -1.77 18.33
C THR A 149 -5.36 -0.32 17.90
N LEU A 150 -6.00 0.15 16.83
CA LEU A 150 -5.82 1.53 16.35
C LEU A 150 -6.15 2.57 17.43
N LEU A 151 -7.24 2.37 18.19
CA LEU A 151 -7.61 3.29 19.26
C LEU A 151 -6.56 3.35 20.37
N GLU A 152 -6.07 2.20 20.80
CA GLU A 152 -5.07 2.09 21.84
C GLU A 152 -3.75 2.72 21.40
N GLU A 153 -3.30 2.43 20.21
CA GLU A 153 -2.01 2.90 19.71
C GLU A 153 -2.03 4.38 19.34
N ILE A 154 -3.12 4.87 18.73
CA ILE A 154 -3.29 6.30 18.51
C ILE A 154 -3.23 7.06 19.84
N ARG A 155 -3.89 6.58 20.89
CA ARG A 155 -3.82 7.21 22.21
C ARG A 155 -2.40 7.31 22.77
N LYS A 156 -1.55 6.33 22.52
CA LYS A 156 -0.15 6.33 23.01
C LYS A 156 0.70 7.45 22.40
N ILE A 157 0.42 7.82 21.15
CA ILE A 157 1.24 8.77 20.38
C ILE A 157 0.53 10.11 20.13
N HIS A 158 -0.73 10.25 20.52
CA HIS A 158 -1.55 11.43 20.22
C HIS A 158 -1.18 12.60 21.16
N HIS A 159 -1.14 13.84 20.63
CA HIS A 159 -0.88 15.05 21.37
C HIS A 159 -1.94 15.37 22.43
N ARG A 160 -3.14 14.76 22.35
CA ARG A 160 -4.26 14.88 23.32
C ARG A 160 -4.92 13.53 23.51
N PRO A 161 -4.30 12.57 24.21
CA PRO A 161 -4.78 11.19 24.30
C PRO A 161 -6.16 11.08 24.96
N GLU A 162 -6.49 11.93 25.91
CA GLU A 162 -7.77 11.99 26.62
C GLU A 162 -8.94 12.44 25.73
N ASP A 163 -8.67 13.19 24.68
CA ASP A 163 -9.69 13.62 23.72
C ASP A 163 -9.99 12.55 22.64
N VAL A 164 -9.15 11.51 22.53
CA VAL A 164 -9.32 10.42 21.55
C VAL A 164 -10.42 9.45 21.98
N ARG A 165 -11.62 9.62 21.46
CA ARG A 165 -12.78 8.78 21.76
C ARG A 165 -12.99 7.70 20.71
N SER A 166 -13.46 6.52 21.15
CA SER A 166 -13.81 5.44 20.23
C SER A 166 -14.84 5.83 19.16
N GLY A 167 -15.79 6.73 19.51
CA GLY A 167 -16.78 7.24 18.57
C GLY A 167 -16.15 8.06 17.44
N ASP A 168 -15.22 8.96 17.77
CA ASP A 168 -14.58 9.87 16.81
C ASP A 168 -13.67 9.07 15.85
N LEU A 169 -12.88 8.13 16.37
CA LEU A 169 -12.12 7.20 15.55
C LEU A 169 -13.04 6.36 14.66
N GLY A 170 -14.17 5.88 15.21
CA GLY A 170 -15.16 5.12 14.44
C GLY A 170 -15.73 5.93 13.30
N ALA A 171 -16.06 7.18 13.52
CA ALA A 171 -16.57 8.09 12.49
C ALA A 171 -15.50 8.33 11.39
N PHE A 172 -14.25 8.53 11.77
CA PHE A 172 -13.15 8.65 10.82
C PHE A 172 -13.00 7.39 9.96
N LEU A 173 -12.93 6.20 10.58
CA LEU A 173 -12.79 4.93 9.86
C LEU A 173 -13.97 4.66 8.93
N HIS A 174 -15.21 4.94 9.34
CA HIS A 174 -16.38 4.77 8.50
C HIS A 174 -16.39 5.69 7.27
N ASN A 175 -15.70 6.82 7.34
CA ASN A 175 -15.61 7.79 6.25
C ASN A 175 -14.27 7.75 5.50
N ILE A 176 -13.40 6.78 5.79
CA ILE A 176 -12.02 6.75 5.25
C ILE A 176 -11.98 6.69 3.72
N SER A 177 -12.91 5.96 3.09
CA SER A 177 -13.01 5.90 1.63
C SER A 177 -13.43 7.26 1.04
N GLN A 178 -14.39 7.96 1.67
CA GLN A 178 -14.78 9.32 1.25
C GLN A 178 -13.68 10.34 1.49
N HIS A 179 -12.91 10.18 2.57
CA HIS A 179 -11.74 11.01 2.82
C HIS A 179 -10.73 10.90 1.68
N GLN A 180 -10.36 9.68 1.28
CA GLN A 180 -9.44 9.45 0.16
C GLN A 180 -9.97 10.05 -1.16
N ILE A 181 -11.25 9.85 -1.47
CA ILE A 181 -11.88 10.43 -2.67
C ILE A 181 -11.79 11.96 -2.64
N SER A 182 -12.10 12.60 -1.49
CA SER A 182 -12.05 14.05 -1.33
C SER A 182 -10.65 14.63 -1.53
N LYS A 183 -9.63 13.84 -1.22
CA LYS A 183 -8.20 14.16 -1.41
C LYS A 183 -7.68 13.74 -2.79
N LYS A 184 -8.56 13.26 -3.69
CA LYS A 184 -8.22 12.79 -5.05
C LYS A 184 -7.23 11.61 -5.05
N ILE A 185 -7.21 10.81 -4.00
CA ILE A 185 -6.41 9.60 -3.91
C ILE A 185 -7.15 8.49 -4.65
N GLN A 186 -6.62 8.10 -5.81
CA GLN A 186 -7.21 7.08 -6.67
C GLN A 186 -6.09 6.23 -7.31
N PRO A 187 -6.18 4.88 -7.19
CA PRO A 187 -7.16 4.14 -6.38
C PRO A 187 -6.98 4.41 -4.87
N PRO A 188 -8.04 4.16 -4.06
CA PRO A 188 -7.89 4.17 -2.60
C PRO A 188 -6.88 3.12 -2.16
N PHE A 189 -6.03 3.44 -1.19
CA PHE A 189 -5.02 2.49 -0.70
C PHE A 189 -5.45 1.74 0.56
N VAL A 190 -6.45 2.24 1.28
CA VAL A 190 -7.02 1.60 2.47
C VAL A 190 -8.54 1.56 2.43
N ASP A 191 -9.12 0.54 3.07
CA ASP A 191 -10.56 0.44 3.29
C ASP A 191 -10.85 -0.12 4.69
N TYR A 192 -12.02 0.22 5.21
CA TYR A 192 -12.46 -0.21 6.53
C TYR A 192 -13.64 -1.18 6.42
N ASP A 193 -13.37 -2.46 6.73
CA ASP A 193 -14.42 -3.46 6.91
C ASP A 193 -15.21 -3.17 8.19
N ARG A 194 -16.45 -2.71 8.00
CA ARG A 194 -17.35 -2.38 9.11
C ARG A 194 -17.82 -3.63 9.88
N GLY A 195 -17.94 -4.76 9.20
CA GLY A 195 -18.37 -6.03 9.79
C GLY A 195 -17.31 -6.61 10.71
N GLY A 196 -16.10 -6.75 10.20
CA GLY A 196 -14.94 -7.24 10.95
C GLY A 196 -14.28 -6.19 11.84
N LYS A 197 -14.62 -4.90 11.68
CA LYS A 197 -13.99 -3.75 12.37
C LYS A 197 -12.47 -3.71 12.14
N ILE A 198 -12.05 -4.02 10.94
CA ILE A 198 -10.64 -4.11 10.54
C ILE A 198 -10.37 -3.10 9.43
N LEU A 199 -9.31 -2.33 9.58
CA LEU A 199 -8.75 -1.49 8.54
C LEU A 199 -7.69 -2.28 7.77
N LYS A 200 -7.78 -2.28 6.45
CA LYS A 200 -6.87 -3.01 5.56
C LYS A 200 -6.29 -2.08 4.49
N VAL A 201 -5.05 -2.31 4.15
CA VAL A 201 -4.50 -1.87 2.87
C VAL A 201 -5.17 -2.70 1.77
N ILE A 202 -5.56 -2.09 0.66
CA ILE A 202 -6.28 -2.75 -0.44
C ILE A 202 -5.57 -2.59 -1.79
N ASP A 203 -4.56 -1.74 -1.87
CA ASP A 203 -3.74 -1.54 -3.06
C ASP A 203 -2.47 -2.41 -2.96
N SER A 204 -2.32 -3.38 -3.87
CA SER A 204 -1.16 -4.28 -3.92
C SER A 204 0.16 -3.54 -4.10
N SER A 205 0.17 -2.42 -4.85
CA SER A 205 1.36 -1.59 -5.00
C SER A 205 1.74 -0.85 -3.71
N MET A 206 0.75 -0.54 -2.85
CA MET A 206 1.01 0.00 -1.52
C MET A 206 1.63 -1.06 -0.60
N TYR A 207 1.17 -2.32 -0.66
CA TYR A 207 1.82 -3.41 0.06
C TYR A 207 3.28 -3.57 -0.36
N PHE A 208 3.53 -3.60 -1.66
CA PHE A 208 4.89 -3.66 -2.19
C PHE A 208 5.75 -2.50 -1.67
N PHE A 209 5.24 -1.28 -1.79
CA PHE A 209 5.92 -0.08 -1.33
C PHE A 209 6.24 -0.14 0.17
N LEU A 210 5.26 -0.44 1.02
CA LEU A 210 5.43 -0.56 2.48
C LEU A 210 6.40 -1.67 2.89
N LYS A 211 6.58 -2.70 2.09
CA LYS A 211 7.55 -3.78 2.37
C LYS A 211 8.99 -3.36 2.08
N HIS A 212 9.20 -2.56 1.02
CA HIS A 212 10.54 -2.33 0.45
C HIS A 212 11.03 -0.88 0.58
N CYS A 213 10.19 0.08 1.06
CA CYS A 213 10.60 1.47 1.27
C CYS A 213 11.35 1.68 2.59
N ASP A 214 12.11 2.77 2.67
CA ASP A 214 12.60 3.29 3.93
C ASP A 214 11.47 4.03 4.66
N ARG A 215 10.86 3.35 5.63
CA ARG A 215 9.71 3.87 6.36
C ARG A 215 10.10 4.96 7.37
N GLU A 216 11.32 4.91 7.89
CA GLU A 216 11.82 5.88 8.87
C GLU A 216 12.01 7.22 8.16
N GLU A 217 12.68 7.23 6.98
CA GLU A 217 12.85 8.42 6.16
C GLU A 217 11.48 9.04 5.79
N ILE A 218 10.54 8.21 5.30
CA ILE A 218 9.20 8.69 4.93
C ILE A 218 8.46 9.29 6.14
N LEU A 219 8.60 8.67 7.31
CA LEU A 219 7.93 9.13 8.53
C LEU A 219 8.44 10.51 8.98
N GLU A 220 9.73 10.79 8.77
CA GLU A 220 10.32 12.10 9.07
C GLU A 220 9.82 13.19 8.13
N ASP A 221 9.58 12.83 6.85
CA ASP A 221 9.16 13.77 5.81
C ASP A 221 7.66 14.04 5.78
N ILE A 222 6.82 13.20 6.40
CA ILE A 222 5.37 13.42 6.43
C ILE A 222 5.00 14.71 7.18
N PRO A 223 4.30 15.66 6.52
CA PRO A 223 3.92 16.93 7.14
C PRO A 223 3.13 16.72 8.44
N ASN A 224 3.58 17.37 9.52
CA ASN A 224 2.88 17.33 10.79
C ASN A 224 1.89 18.49 10.89
N PRO A 225 0.59 18.25 10.71
CA PRO A 225 -0.43 19.31 10.68
C PRO A 225 -0.63 20.02 12.05
N ILE A 226 0.00 19.53 13.10
CA ILE A 226 -0.11 20.08 14.46
C ILE A 226 0.95 21.13 14.71
N GLN A 227 2.17 20.95 14.19
CA GLN A 227 3.26 21.91 14.33
C GLN A 227 3.03 23.19 13.53
N GLU A 228 2.28 23.12 12.41
CA GLU A 228 1.94 24.30 11.61
C GLU A 228 0.96 25.26 12.32
N VAL A 229 0.23 24.78 13.33
CA VAL A 229 -0.76 25.60 14.10
C VAL A 229 -0.08 26.39 15.22
N GLU A 230 1.09 26.00 15.66
CA GLU A 230 1.84 26.69 16.73
C GLU A 230 2.71 27.86 16.21
N LEU A 231 2.84 28.03 14.88
CA LEU A 231 3.68 29.04 14.24
C LEU A 231 2.89 30.26 13.68
N ASP A 232 1.56 30.28 13.80
CA ASP A 232 0.64 31.38 13.45
C ASP A 232 0.01 31.96 14.74
#